data_43a0cb56bbd8bbbca89503dc045d9730
#
_entry.id   43a0cb56bbd8bbbca89503dc045d9730
#
_cell.length_a   1.000
_cell.length_b   1.000
_cell.length_c   1.000
_cell.angle_alpha   90.00
_cell.angle_beta   90.00
_cell.angle_gamma   90.00
#
_symmetry.space_group_name_H-M   'P 1'
#
loop_
_entity.id
_entity.type
_entity.pdbx_description
1 polymer ?
#
loop_
_entity_poly.entity_id
_entity_poly.type
_entity_poly.pdbx_seq_one_letter_code
_entity_poly.pdbx_strand_id
1 'polypeptide(L)'
;MKLRSFPVKIFAMAIAMGSLWSCQTKEAAKDIIQDNVDNAVAQLTLQTDIIEKSGKFLNPRTYENGKMNYVPIDDWCSGFFPGTLWYTYKLTGDKKWETLAAKYTEQLDSVKHLKWHHDVGFMIGSSYLNGLLLDGKEEYKPVIIEAAKSLSTRFRKGAGIIQSWNVDKGTWQAERGWTCPVIIDNMMNLELLFEATRLSGDSTYYNIAVSHANTTLKNHFREDNSCYHVIDYNPETGEVLHKHTAQGYAHETAWARGQVWALYGYTMCYRYTKDERYLEQAQKVYDFIFNHPNLPKDLVPYW
;
A
#
# COMPACT_ATOMS: atom_id res chain seq x y z
N MET A 1 -51.57 28.37 -41.09
CA MET A 1 -50.53 27.32 -40.81
C MET A 1 -50.53 27.10 -39.32
N LYS A 2 -51.17 26.01 -38.82
CA LYS A 2 -51.32 25.73 -37.38
C LYS A 2 -50.09 24.96 -36.89
N LEU A 3 -49.33 25.54 -35.97
CA LEU A 3 -48.27 24.88 -35.25
C LEU A 3 -48.88 23.88 -34.25
N ARG A 4 -48.51 22.60 -34.40
CA ARG A 4 -48.87 21.54 -33.43
C ARG A 4 -47.94 21.59 -32.23
N SER A 5 -48.52 21.74 -31.03
CA SER A 5 -47.84 21.64 -29.75
C SER A 5 -47.45 20.18 -29.49
N PHE A 6 -46.17 19.92 -29.31
CA PHE A 6 -45.66 18.65 -28.78
C PHE A 6 -45.83 18.60 -27.26
N PRO A 7 -46.17 17.46 -26.66
CA PRO A 7 -46.52 17.41 -25.24
C PRO A 7 -45.26 17.41 -24.35
N VAL A 8 -45.19 18.43 -23.48
CA VAL A 8 -44.15 18.63 -22.43
C VAL A 8 -44.10 17.49 -21.40
N LYS A 9 -45.06 16.57 -21.41
CA LYS A 9 -45.17 15.47 -20.44
C LYS A 9 -44.09 14.36 -20.58
N ILE A 10 -43.48 14.17 -21.73
CA ILE A 10 -42.47 13.09 -21.94
C ILE A 10 -41.11 13.47 -21.35
N PHE A 11 -40.77 14.78 -21.30
CA PHE A 11 -39.49 15.24 -20.77
C PHE A 11 -39.40 15.19 -19.23
N ALA A 12 -40.53 15.42 -18.55
CA ALA A 12 -40.61 15.34 -17.08
C ALA A 12 -40.46 13.89 -16.56
N MET A 13 -40.95 12.89 -17.33
CA MET A 13 -40.89 11.48 -16.93
C MET A 13 -39.49 10.88 -17.08
N ALA A 14 -38.72 11.34 -18.06
CA ALA A 14 -37.33 10.89 -18.25
C ALA A 14 -36.36 11.45 -17.17
N ILE A 15 -36.61 12.69 -16.70
CA ILE A 15 -35.83 13.32 -15.63
C ILE A 15 -36.17 12.69 -14.29
N ALA A 16 -37.43 12.33 -14.04
CA ALA A 16 -37.83 11.65 -12.79
C ALA A 16 -37.28 10.21 -12.71
N MET A 17 -37.25 9.46 -13.83
CA MET A 17 -36.65 8.11 -13.85
C MET A 17 -35.13 8.15 -13.69
N GLY A 18 -34.43 9.12 -14.26
CA GLY A 18 -32.99 9.30 -14.09
C GLY A 18 -32.58 9.65 -12.65
N SER A 19 -33.41 10.47 -11.95
CA SER A 19 -33.18 10.84 -10.56
C SER A 19 -33.49 9.70 -9.57
N LEU A 20 -34.46 8.86 -9.86
CA LEU A 20 -34.76 7.66 -9.06
C LEU A 20 -33.71 6.59 -9.21
N TRP A 21 -33.13 6.41 -10.40
CA TRP A 21 -32.05 5.45 -10.61
C TRP A 21 -30.73 5.89 -9.96
N SER A 22 -30.43 7.19 -9.98
CA SER A 22 -29.28 7.77 -9.28
C SER A 22 -29.42 7.69 -7.75
N CYS A 23 -30.63 7.79 -7.20
CA CYS A 23 -30.89 7.59 -5.77
C CYS A 23 -30.74 6.11 -5.38
N GLN A 24 -31.27 5.17 -6.15
CA GLN A 24 -31.16 3.74 -5.85
C GLN A 24 -29.71 3.25 -5.89
N THR A 25 -28.89 3.72 -6.83
CA THR A 25 -27.47 3.33 -6.89
C THR A 25 -26.65 3.90 -5.73
N LYS A 26 -26.96 5.09 -5.24
CA LYS A 26 -26.31 5.69 -4.07
C LYS A 26 -26.70 4.99 -2.77
N GLU A 27 -27.95 4.57 -2.65
CA GLU A 27 -28.46 3.85 -1.47
C GLU A 27 -27.87 2.44 -1.42
N ALA A 28 -27.87 1.70 -2.52
CA ALA A 28 -27.23 0.39 -2.61
C ALA A 28 -25.71 0.44 -2.32
N ALA A 29 -25.01 1.46 -2.81
CA ALA A 29 -23.58 1.65 -2.51
C ALA A 29 -23.35 1.99 -1.03
N LYS A 30 -24.26 2.75 -0.40
CA LYS A 30 -24.18 3.06 1.04
C LYS A 30 -24.40 1.82 1.88
N ASP A 31 -25.34 0.96 1.51
CA ASP A 31 -25.63 -0.30 2.20
C ASP A 31 -24.44 -1.24 2.14
N ILE A 32 -23.82 -1.42 0.96
CA ILE A 32 -22.62 -2.25 0.80
C ILE A 32 -21.46 -1.72 1.67
N ILE A 33 -21.25 -0.40 1.74
CA ILE A 33 -20.18 0.18 2.57
C ILE A 33 -20.49 -0.09 4.05
N GLN A 34 -21.73 0.13 4.49
CA GLN A 34 -22.12 -0.08 5.89
C GLN A 34 -21.98 -1.55 6.28
N ASP A 35 -22.44 -2.48 5.46
CA ASP A 35 -22.31 -3.92 5.69
C ASP A 35 -20.84 -4.34 5.85
N ASN A 36 -19.94 -3.78 5.03
CA ASN A 36 -18.50 -4.04 5.15
C ASN A 36 -17.91 -3.44 6.43
N VAL A 37 -18.32 -2.24 6.83
CA VAL A 37 -17.89 -1.63 8.10
C VAL A 37 -18.37 -2.48 9.28
N ASP A 38 -19.62 -2.92 9.29
CA ASP A 38 -20.19 -3.75 10.36
C ASP A 38 -19.47 -5.10 10.47
N ASN A 39 -19.17 -5.74 9.34
CA ASN A 39 -18.37 -6.95 9.30
C ASN A 39 -16.95 -6.74 9.82
N ALA A 40 -16.29 -5.65 9.42
CA ALA A 40 -14.95 -5.31 9.90
C ALA A 40 -14.96 -5.07 11.42
N VAL A 41 -15.93 -4.33 11.94
CA VAL A 41 -16.12 -4.07 13.37
C VAL A 41 -16.30 -5.38 14.14
N ALA A 42 -17.14 -6.31 13.65
CA ALA A 42 -17.36 -7.60 14.28
C ALA A 42 -16.06 -8.43 14.34
N GLN A 43 -15.34 -8.54 13.21
CA GLN A 43 -14.08 -9.29 13.15
C GLN A 43 -12.99 -8.67 14.02
N LEU A 44 -12.82 -7.36 13.99
CA LEU A 44 -11.83 -6.65 14.80
C LEU A 44 -12.17 -6.70 16.28
N THR A 45 -13.45 -6.68 16.67
CA THR A 45 -13.85 -6.86 18.07
C THR A 45 -13.43 -8.24 18.56
N LEU A 46 -13.74 -9.30 17.81
CA LEU A 46 -13.30 -10.66 18.15
C LEU A 46 -11.77 -10.75 18.24
N GLN A 47 -11.06 -10.21 17.27
CA GLN A 47 -9.59 -10.27 17.22
C GLN A 47 -8.94 -9.50 18.38
N THR A 48 -9.40 -8.29 18.66
CA THR A 48 -8.88 -7.49 19.79
C THR A 48 -9.18 -8.13 21.12
N ASP A 49 -10.38 -8.70 21.33
CA ASP A 49 -10.74 -9.40 22.55
C ASP A 49 -9.85 -10.62 22.80
N ILE A 50 -9.51 -11.38 21.76
CA ILE A 50 -8.59 -12.52 21.87
C ILE A 50 -7.20 -12.05 22.29
N ILE A 51 -6.68 -10.99 21.66
CA ILE A 51 -5.35 -10.46 21.96
C ILE A 51 -5.31 -9.89 23.39
N GLU A 52 -6.27 -9.06 23.76
CA GLU A 52 -6.33 -8.45 25.09
C GLU A 52 -6.41 -9.52 26.22
N LYS A 53 -7.23 -10.57 26.01
CA LYS A 53 -7.31 -11.69 26.96
C LYS A 53 -6.00 -12.49 27.09
N SER A 54 -5.16 -12.49 26.06
CA SER A 54 -3.86 -13.18 26.10
C SER A 54 -2.84 -12.48 27.01
N GLY A 55 -3.04 -11.20 27.30
CA GLY A 55 -2.09 -10.35 28.04
C GLY A 55 -0.79 -10.08 27.27
N LYS A 56 -0.75 -10.36 25.96
CA LYS A 56 0.43 -10.19 25.11
C LYS A 56 0.15 -9.19 23.98
N PHE A 57 1.20 -8.54 23.47
CA PHE A 57 1.13 -7.83 22.20
C PHE A 57 1.34 -8.81 21.05
N LEU A 58 0.29 -9.00 20.25
CA LEU A 58 0.28 -9.96 19.15
C LEU A 58 -0.17 -9.22 17.88
N ASN A 59 0.64 -9.33 16.82
CA ASN A 59 0.31 -8.76 15.51
C ASN A 59 -0.29 -9.88 14.64
N PRO A 60 -1.60 -9.87 14.35
CA PRO A 60 -2.23 -10.88 13.53
C PRO A 60 -1.74 -10.78 12.08
N ARG A 61 -1.46 -11.91 11.45
CA ARG A 61 -0.97 -11.99 10.08
C ARG A 61 -1.86 -12.83 9.18
N THR A 62 -1.98 -14.10 9.46
CA THR A 62 -2.75 -15.04 8.62
C THR A 62 -3.61 -15.95 9.47
N TYR A 63 -4.76 -16.35 8.92
CA TYR A 63 -5.63 -17.34 9.53
C TYR A 63 -5.55 -18.63 8.70
N GLU A 64 -5.00 -19.68 9.29
CA GLU A 64 -4.75 -20.96 8.63
C GLU A 64 -5.16 -22.11 9.53
N ASN A 65 -5.82 -23.12 8.96
CA ASN A 65 -6.23 -24.33 9.67
C ASN A 65 -6.98 -24.05 11.00
N GLY A 66 -7.86 -23.04 11.00
CA GLY A 66 -8.64 -22.69 12.17
C GLY A 66 -7.88 -21.89 13.24
N LYS A 67 -6.66 -21.39 12.96
CA LYS A 67 -5.84 -20.65 13.89
C LYS A 67 -5.31 -19.35 13.29
N MET A 68 -5.26 -18.31 14.11
CA MET A 68 -4.59 -17.07 13.77
C MET A 68 -3.08 -17.21 14.03
N ASN A 69 -2.27 -16.92 13.03
CA ASN A 69 -0.82 -16.81 13.15
C ASN A 69 -0.47 -15.35 13.50
N TYR A 70 0.38 -15.19 14.49
CA TYR A 70 0.87 -13.89 14.95
C TYR A 70 2.35 -13.74 14.66
N VAL A 71 2.79 -12.51 14.43
CA VAL A 71 4.16 -12.18 14.09
C VAL A 71 4.74 -11.14 15.07
N PRO A 72 6.08 -11.06 15.19
CA PRO A 72 6.74 -10.03 15.98
C PRO A 72 6.56 -8.64 15.38
N ILE A 73 6.95 -7.60 16.13
CA ILE A 73 6.76 -6.20 15.73
C ILE A 73 7.60 -5.79 14.52
N ASP A 74 8.69 -6.48 14.25
CA ASP A 74 9.59 -6.25 13.12
C ASP A 74 9.23 -7.07 11.86
N ASP A 75 8.10 -7.78 11.86
CA ASP A 75 7.54 -8.35 10.63
C ASP A 75 6.91 -7.25 9.76
N TRP A 76 7.12 -7.34 8.46
CA TRP A 76 6.69 -6.34 7.47
C TRP A 76 5.20 -5.94 7.57
N CYS A 77 4.35 -6.83 8.04
CA CYS A 77 2.91 -6.57 8.10
C CYS A 77 2.42 -6.05 9.46
N SER A 78 3.30 -5.87 10.45
CA SER A 78 2.93 -5.49 11.83
C SER A 78 2.18 -4.14 11.91
N GLY A 79 2.43 -3.22 10.97
CA GLY A 79 1.76 -1.91 10.90
C GLY A 79 0.31 -1.96 10.39
N PHE A 80 -0.09 -3.02 9.68
CA PHE A 80 -1.43 -3.08 9.07
C PHE A 80 -2.55 -3.27 10.10
N PHE A 81 -2.30 -4.00 11.17
CA PHE A 81 -3.32 -4.17 12.21
C PHE A 81 -3.69 -2.85 12.88
N PRO A 82 -2.76 -2.07 13.46
CA PRO A 82 -3.08 -0.74 13.97
C PRO A 82 -3.62 0.20 12.88
N GLY A 83 -3.13 0.10 11.64
CA GLY A 83 -3.67 0.85 10.50
C GLY A 83 -5.15 0.58 10.26
N THR A 84 -5.55 -0.68 10.31
CA THR A 84 -6.96 -1.08 10.18
C THR A 84 -7.80 -0.50 11.32
N LEU A 85 -7.28 -0.47 12.55
CA LEU A 85 -7.97 0.12 13.71
C LEU A 85 -8.14 1.64 13.53
N TRP A 86 -7.15 2.38 12.99
CA TRP A 86 -7.25 3.79 12.67
C TRP A 86 -8.36 4.06 11.64
N TYR A 87 -8.45 3.26 10.58
CA TYR A 87 -9.53 3.39 9.61
C TYR A 87 -10.89 3.02 10.19
N THR A 88 -10.96 2.01 11.06
CA THR A 88 -12.20 1.66 11.75
C THR A 88 -12.69 2.81 12.64
N TYR A 89 -11.79 3.46 13.37
CA TYR A 89 -12.10 4.70 14.09
C TYR A 89 -12.64 5.78 13.15
N LYS A 90 -11.96 6.02 12.04
CA LYS A 90 -12.38 7.04 11.08
C LYS A 90 -13.76 6.79 10.47
N LEU A 91 -14.12 5.53 10.25
CA LEU A 91 -15.40 5.14 9.65
C LEU A 91 -16.54 5.11 10.66
N THR A 92 -16.27 4.78 11.92
CA THR A 92 -17.31 4.60 12.96
C THR A 92 -17.43 5.79 13.90
N GLY A 93 -16.37 6.57 14.11
CA GLY A 93 -16.29 7.59 15.15
C GLY A 93 -16.18 7.04 16.59
N ASP A 94 -16.15 5.72 16.77
CA ASP A 94 -16.08 5.08 18.10
C ASP A 94 -14.67 5.18 18.68
N LYS A 95 -14.56 5.89 19.80
CA LYS A 95 -13.30 6.12 20.54
C LYS A 95 -12.60 4.86 21.04
N LYS A 96 -13.30 3.74 21.15
CA LYS A 96 -12.68 2.44 21.42
C LYS A 96 -11.59 2.13 20.40
N TRP A 97 -11.88 2.36 19.13
CA TRP A 97 -10.95 2.05 18.04
C TRP A 97 -9.75 2.98 18.02
N GLU A 98 -9.92 4.28 18.32
CA GLU A 98 -8.80 5.21 18.51
C GLU A 98 -7.85 4.74 19.61
N THR A 99 -8.39 4.38 20.77
CA THR A 99 -7.61 3.90 21.91
C THR A 99 -6.81 2.65 21.56
N LEU A 100 -7.44 1.69 20.91
CA LEU A 100 -6.78 0.46 20.47
C LEU A 100 -5.74 0.74 19.37
N ALA A 101 -6.07 1.59 18.38
CA ALA A 101 -5.16 1.96 17.32
C ALA A 101 -3.90 2.62 17.87
N ALA A 102 -4.02 3.58 18.78
CA ALA A 102 -2.89 4.21 19.45
C ALA A 102 -2.04 3.19 20.22
N LYS A 103 -2.68 2.36 21.05
CA LYS A 103 -2.01 1.30 21.83
C LYS A 103 -1.17 0.38 20.96
N TYR A 104 -1.72 -0.14 19.84
CA TYR A 104 -1.00 -1.05 18.94
C TYR A 104 0.02 -0.32 18.06
N THR A 105 -0.21 0.94 17.69
CA THR A 105 0.76 1.79 16.97
C THR A 105 2.00 2.00 17.84
N GLU A 106 1.85 2.42 19.06
CA GLU A 106 2.96 2.79 19.96
C GLU A 106 3.85 1.59 20.33
N GLN A 107 3.33 0.37 20.23
CA GLN A 107 4.15 -0.84 20.38
C GLN A 107 5.19 -1.03 19.26
N LEU A 108 5.01 -0.37 18.13
CA LEU A 108 5.93 -0.42 17.02
C LEU A 108 7.04 0.66 17.09
N ASP A 109 7.15 1.40 18.21
CA ASP A 109 8.07 2.55 18.28
C ASP A 109 9.52 2.19 17.93
N SER A 110 10.03 1.05 18.40
CA SER A 110 11.41 0.63 18.09
C SER A 110 11.67 0.33 16.61
N VAL A 111 10.61 0.04 15.84
CA VAL A 111 10.70 -0.26 14.39
C VAL A 111 11.22 0.94 13.59
N LYS A 112 11.05 2.18 14.06
CA LYS A 112 11.60 3.37 13.41
C LYS A 112 13.12 3.33 13.19
N HIS A 113 13.84 2.48 13.94
CA HIS A 113 15.30 2.30 13.82
C HIS A 113 15.72 1.12 12.95
N LEU A 114 14.77 0.40 12.35
CA LEU A 114 15.03 -0.78 11.55
C LEU A 114 15.75 -0.42 10.24
N LYS A 115 16.87 -1.14 9.93
CA LYS A 115 17.74 -0.85 8.78
C LYS A 115 18.11 -2.07 7.93
N TRP A 116 17.68 -3.28 8.32
CA TRP A 116 18.08 -4.51 7.67
C TRP A 116 17.16 -4.99 6.55
N HIS A 117 15.94 -4.40 6.44
CA HIS A 117 15.07 -4.51 5.27
C HIS A 117 14.31 -3.19 5.03
N HIS A 118 13.61 -3.08 3.91
CA HIS A 118 12.95 -1.84 3.50
C HIS A 118 11.55 -1.62 4.11
N ASP A 119 10.98 -2.62 4.76
CA ASP A 119 9.56 -2.63 5.14
C ASP A 119 9.20 -1.68 6.29
N VAL A 120 10.14 -0.90 6.79
CA VAL A 120 9.86 0.15 7.78
C VAL A 120 8.78 1.13 7.30
N GLY A 121 8.67 1.34 5.98
CA GLY A 121 7.59 2.12 5.39
C GLY A 121 6.23 1.45 5.50
N PHE A 122 6.16 0.13 5.30
CA PHE A 122 4.95 -0.66 5.53
C PHE A 122 4.49 -0.60 7.00
N MET A 123 5.43 -0.71 7.93
CA MET A 123 5.14 -0.76 9.35
C MET A 123 4.76 0.62 9.91
N ILE A 124 5.61 1.61 9.76
CA ILE A 124 5.40 2.96 10.30
C ILE A 124 4.41 3.77 9.46
N GLY A 125 4.42 3.62 8.12
CA GLY A 125 3.46 4.26 7.23
C GLY A 125 2.03 3.81 7.49
N SER A 126 1.80 2.51 7.67
CA SER A 126 0.46 1.99 7.93
C SER A 126 -0.04 2.25 9.37
N SER A 127 0.83 2.55 10.33
CA SER A 127 0.50 2.78 11.73
C SER A 127 0.61 4.25 12.15
N TYR A 128 1.80 4.72 12.43
CA TYR A 128 2.06 6.08 12.88
C TYR A 128 1.59 7.16 11.91
N LEU A 129 1.84 6.98 10.61
CA LEU A 129 1.42 7.95 9.62
C LEU A 129 -0.11 8.00 9.52
N ASN A 130 -0.80 6.85 9.59
CA ASN A 130 -2.26 6.85 9.65
C ASN A 130 -2.80 7.54 10.91
N GLY A 131 -2.18 7.35 12.08
CA GLY A 131 -2.54 8.07 13.29
C GLY A 131 -2.40 9.59 13.14
N LEU A 132 -1.32 10.05 12.51
CA LEU A 132 -1.13 11.47 12.20
C LEU A 132 -2.17 11.99 11.20
N LEU A 133 -2.41 11.28 10.10
CA LEU A 133 -3.27 11.76 9.01
C LEU A 133 -4.77 11.65 9.32
N LEU A 134 -5.19 10.64 10.07
CA LEU A 134 -6.61 10.37 10.34
C LEU A 134 -7.12 10.96 11.66
N ASP A 135 -6.23 11.13 12.66
CA ASP A 135 -6.59 11.62 13.99
C ASP A 135 -5.77 12.85 14.46
N GLY A 136 -4.78 13.30 13.67
CA GLY A 136 -3.96 14.47 14.01
C GLY A 136 -2.96 14.24 15.14
N LYS A 137 -2.47 13.02 15.34
CA LYS A 137 -1.46 12.68 16.36
C LYS A 137 -0.10 13.33 16.06
N GLU A 138 0.02 14.60 16.38
CA GLU A 138 1.22 15.42 16.12
C GLU A 138 2.49 14.84 16.76
N GLU A 139 2.36 14.16 17.90
CA GLU A 139 3.43 13.48 18.62
C GLU A 139 4.07 12.33 17.84
N TYR A 140 3.44 11.88 16.76
CA TYR A 140 3.96 10.81 15.89
C TYR A 140 4.97 11.32 14.84
N LYS A 141 5.04 12.62 14.60
CA LYS A 141 5.95 13.22 13.60
C LYS A 141 7.43 12.83 13.78
N PRO A 142 8.01 12.87 15.00
CA PRO A 142 9.40 12.46 15.19
C PRO A 142 9.66 11.00 14.82
N VAL A 143 8.69 10.09 15.08
CA VAL A 143 8.80 8.68 14.76
C VAL A 143 8.81 8.47 13.24
N ILE A 144 7.93 9.17 12.52
CA ILE A 144 7.84 9.11 11.04
C ILE A 144 9.15 9.60 10.40
N ILE A 145 9.71 10.72 10.89
CA ILE A 145 10.96 11.28 10.36
C ILE A 145 12.14 10.33 10.64
N GLU A 146 12.25 9.77 11.85
CA GLU A 146 13.32 8.83 12.18
C GLU A 146 13.21 7.53 11.35
N ALA A 147 12.00 7.02 11.12
CA ALA A 147 11.76 5.87 10.25
C ALA A 147 12.22 6.15 8.80
N ALA A 148 11.90 7.34 8.28
CA ALA A 148 12.35 7.76 6.95
C ALA A 148 13.88 7.86 6.86
N LYS A 149 14.54 8.35 7.93
CA LYS A 149 16.00 8.37 8.02
C LYS A 149 16.58 6.94 8.02
N SER A 150 15.96 6.03 8.74
CA SER A 150 16.36 4.61 8.75
C SER A 150 16.20 3.97 7.36
N LEU A 151 15.07 4.19 6.69
CA LEU A 151 14.85 3.72 5.32
C LEU A 151 15.87 4.30 4.33
N SER A 152 16.22 5.58 4.48
CA SER A 152 17.18 6.28 3.61
C SER A 152 18.59 5.68 3.67
N THR A 153 18.96 5.00 4.75
CA THR A 153 20.26 4.29 4.85
C THR A 153 20.39 3.14 3.84
N ARG A 154 19.26 2.69 3.29
CA ARG A 154 19.24 1.62 2.29
C ARG A 154 19.36 2.13 0.86
N PHE A 155 19.41 3.44 0.66
CA PHE A 155 19.57 4.04 -0.66
C PHE A 155 20.97 3.77 -1.23
N ARG A 156 21.02 3.22 -2.44
CA ARG A 156 22.24 2.95 -3.20
C ARG A 156 22.34 4.00 -4.31
N LYS A 157 23.17 5.01 -4.07
CA LYS A 157 23.29 6.18 -4.95
C LYS A 157 23.69 5.82 -6.39
N GLY A 158 24.61 4.86 -6.56
CA GLY A 158 25.08 4.42 -7.87
C GLY A 158 23.98 3.80 -8.73
N ALA A 159 23.07 3.05 -8.09
CA ALA A 159 21.92 2.45 -8.75
C ALA A 159 20.65 3.32 -8.69
N GLY A 160 20.59 4.33 -7.84
CA GLY A 160 19.45 5.21 -7.68
C GLY A 160 18.23 4.52 -7.05
N ILE A 161 18.43 3.50 -6.20
CA ILE A 161 17.37 2.66 -5.61
C ILE A 161 17.54 2.47 -4.11
N ILE A 162 16.43 2.09 -3.45
CA ILE A 162 16.41 1.60 -2.07
C ILE A 162 16.48 0.08 -2.12
N GLN A 163 17.52 -0.50 -1.55
CA GLN A 163 17.71 -1.95 -1.48
C GLN A 163 16.66 -2.59 -0.57
N SER A 164 16.00 -3.65 -1.03
CA SER A 164 14.91 -4.29 -0.28
C SER A 164 15.39 -5.18 0.85
N TRP A 165 16.28 -6.12 0.58
CA TRP A 165 16.80 -7.09 1.55
C TRP A 165 18.31 -7.05 1.62
N ASN A 166 18.86 -7.43 2.77
CA ASN A 166 20.27 -7.71 2.86
C ASN A 166 20.62 -8.98 2.09
N VAL A 167 21.87 -9.04 1.63
CA VAL A 167 22.42 -10.20 0.93
C VAL A 167 23.67 -10.63 1.70
N ASP A 168 23.44 -11.31 2.82
CA ASP A 168 24.51 -11.80 3.68
C ASP A 168 24.81 -13.27 3.35
N LYS A 169 26.05 -13.71 3.57
CA LYS A 169 26.44 -15.10 3.34
C LYS A 169 25.55 -16.06 4.13
N GLY A 170 24.97 -17.04 3.42
CA GLY A 170 24.07 -18.04 4.01
C GLY A 170 22.60 -17.60 4.07
N THR A 171 22.26 -16.44 3.55
CA THR A 171 20.85 -16.07 3.34
C THR A 171 20.32 -16.61 2.01
N TRP A 172 19.03 -16.86 1.95
CA TRP A 172 18.39 -17.34 0.71
C TRP A 172 18.50 -16.35 -0.46
N GLN A 173 18.71 -15.06 -0.19
CA GLN A 173 18.98 -14.04 -1.20
C GLN A 173 20.36 -14.24 -1.83
N ALA A 174 21.36 -14.53 -0.99
CA ALA A 174 22.72 -14.83 -1.47
C ALA A 174 22.78 -16.12 -2.27
N GLU A 175 22.01 -17.15 -1.87
CA GLU A 175 21.90 -18.41 -2.60
C GLU A 175 21.31 -18.25 -4.01
N ARG A 176 20.50 -17.20 -4.23
CA ARG A 176 19.97 -16.83 -5.55
C ARG A 176 20.96 -16.05 -6.43
N GLY A 177 22.15 -15.76 -5.91
CA GLY A 177 23.18 -15.00 -6.60
C GLY A 177 22.90 -13.50 -6.68
N TRP A 178 21.98 -12.98 -5.85
CA TRP A 178 21.66 -11.55 -5.85
C TRP A 178 22.76 -10.73 -5.17
N THR A 179 22.86 -9.49 -5.62
CA THR A 179 23.83 -8.50 -5.09
C THR A 179 23.10 -7.36 -4.37
N CYS A 180 22.10 -6.76 -5.02
CA CYS A 180 21.31 -5.66 -4.50
C CYS A 180 19.87 -5.79 -4.99
N PRO A 181 19.09 -6.71 -4.40
CA PRO A 181 17.73 -6.98 -4.83
C PRO A 181 16.79 -5.85 -4.41
N VAL A 182 15.90 -5.47 -5.34
CA VAL A 182 14.83 -4.51 -5.18
C VAL A 182 13.53 -5.15 -5.60
N ILE A 183 12.54 -5.20 -4.71
CA ILE A 183 11.21 -5.69 -5.03
C ILE A 183 10.26 -4.53 -5.31
N ILE A 184 9.27 -4.79 -6.15
CA ILE A 184 8.28 -3.78 -6.53
C ILE A 184 7.49 -3.23 -5.34
N ASP A 185 7.35 -4.00 -4.28
CA ASP A 185 6.74 -3.64 -2.99
C ASP A 185 7.33 -2.35 -2.39
N ASN A 186 8.60 -2.08 -2.68
CA ASN A 186 9.29 -0.88 -2.19
C ASN A 186 8.61 0.43 -2.63
N MET A 187 7.83 0.39 -3.68
CA MET A 187 7.04 1.54 -4.11
C MET A 187 6.04 2.03 -3.05
N MET A 188 5.52 1.14 -2.20
CA MET A 188 4.66 1.53 -1.08
C MET A 188 5.44 2.31 0.00
N ASN A 189 6.72 2.00 0.22
CA ASN A 189 7.53 2.66 1.24
C ASN A 189 7.85 4.13 0.91
N LEU A 190 7.67 4.57 -0.34
CA LEU A 190 7.99 5.93 -0.77
C LEU A 190 7.09 6.99 -0.12
N GLU A 191 5.87 6.64 0.26
CA GLU A 191 4.96 7.55 0.97
C GLU A 191 5.57 8.05 2.28
N LEU A 192 6.24 7.17 3.03
CA LEU A 192 6.97 7.55 4.25
C LEU A 192 8.02 8.65 3.97
N LEU A 193 8.73 8.55 2.84
CA LEU A 193 9.75 9.53 2.47
C LEU A 193 9.14 10.87 2.03
N PHE A 194 8.07 10.85 1.24
CA PHE A 194 7.36 12.07 0.86
C PHE A 194 6.79 12.79 2.07
N GLU A 195 6.16 12.05 2.99
CA GLU A 195 5.62 12.61 4.22
C GLU A 195 6.72 13.13 5.15
N ALA A 196 7.83 12.43 5.28
CA ALA A 196 8.98 12.93 6.05
C ALA A 196 9.52 14.25 5.48
N THR A 197 9.57 14.39 4.14
CA THR A 197 9.90 15.68 3.50
C THR A 197 8.91 16.79 3.90
N ARG A 198 7.61 16.50 3.82
CA ARG A 198 6.55 17.46 4.20
C ARG A 198 6.64 17.87 5.67
N LEU A 199 6.96 16.95 6.56
CA LEU A 199 7.03 17.16 7.99
C LEU A 199 8.31 17.87 8.45
N SER A 200 9.45 17.58 7.82
CA SER A 200 10.77 18.09 8.22
C SER A 200 11.28 19.27 7.38
N GLY A 201 10.77 19.42 6.15
CA GLY A 201 11.33 20.34 5.15
C GLY A 201 12.62 19.81 4.49
N ASP A 202 13.11 18.61 4.85
CA ASP A 202 14.31 18.03 4.25
C ASP A 202 13.97 17.33 2.92
N SER A 203 14.42 17.94 1.82
CA SER A 203 14.20 17.42 0.47
C SER A 203 15.00 16.15 0.15
N THR A 204 15.93 15.74 0.99
CA THR A 204 16.71 14.51 0.80
C THR A 204 15.80 13.30 0.63
N TYR A 205 14.75 13.19 1.46
CA TYR A 205 13.80 12.09 1.39
C TYR A 205 13.01 12.10 0.08
N TYR A 206 12.55 13.27 -0.36
CA TYR A 206 11.88 13.44 -1.65
C TYR A 206 12.76 13.00 -2.81
N ASN A 207 14.03 13.42 -2.82
CA ASN A 207 14.98 13.07 -3.88
C ASN A 207 15.25 11.58 -3.94
N ILE A 208 15.36 10.89 -2.81
CA ILE A 208 15.50 9.43 -2.72
C ILE A 208 14.25 8.75 -3.30
N ALA A 209 13.06 9.18 -2.90
CA ALA A 209 11.80 8.61 -3.39
C ALA A 209 11.65 8.75 -4.91
N VAL A 210 11.88 9.95 -5.45
CA VAL A 210 11.82 10.20 -6.90
C VAL A 210 12.88 9.42 -7.67
N SER A 211 14.12 9.34 -7.15
CA SER A 211 15.18 8.53 -7.76
C SER A 211 14.78 7.07 -7.86
N HIS A 212 14.28 6.50 -6.75
CA HIS A 212 13.80 5.11 -6.71
C HIS A 212 12.65 4.89 -7.70
N ALA A 213 11.64 5.75 -7.69
CA ALA A 213 10.48 5.64 -8.58
C ALA A 213 10.89 5.68 -10.07
N ASN A 214 11.80 6.57 -10.45
CA ASN A 214 12.29 6.67 -11.84
C ASN A 214 13.07 5.42 -12.26
N THR A 215 13.92 4.88 -11.39
CA THR A 215 14.69 3.66 -11.69
C THR A 215 13.76 2.45 -11.79
N THR A 216 12.77 2.35 -10.92
CA THR A 216 11.73 1.32 -10.96
C THR A 216 10.89 1.42 -12.24
N LEU A 217 10.50 2.63 -12.64
CA LEU A 217 9.76 2.89 -13.88
C LEU A 217 10.53 2.37 -15.11
N LYS A 218 11.83 2.57 -15.13
CA LYS A 218 12.70 2.15 -16.23
C LYS A 218 12.88 0.63 -16.33
N ASN A 219 12.96 -0.07 -15.20
CA ASN A 219 13.51 -1.43 -15.18
C ASN A 219 12.52 -2.53 -14.78
N HIS A 220 11.46 -2.22 -14.00
CA HIS A 220 10.58 -3.25 -13.45
C HIS A 220 9.45 -3.68 -14.38
N PHE A 221 9.14 -2.94 -15.43
CA PHE A 221 8.00 -3.24 -16.29
C PHE A 221 8.40 -3.98 -17.56
N ARG A 222 7.54 -4.91 -17.99
CA ARG A 222 7.57 -5.56 -19.30
C ARG A 222 6.80 -4.72 -20.31
N GLU A 223 6.86 -5.09 -21.59
CA GLU A 223 6.16 -4.40 -22.68
C GLU A 223 4.63 -4.37 -22.48
N ASP A 224 4.06 -5.41 -21.85
CA ASP A 224 2.64 -5.51 -21.51
C ASP A 224 2.23 -4.74 -20.24
N ASN A 225 3.17 -4.02 -19.62
CA ASN A 225 3.03 -3.29 -18.35
C ASN A 225 2.84 -4.17 -17.10
N SER A 226 3.03 -5.48 -17.22
CA SER A 226 3.24 -6.30 -16.03
C SER A 226 4.61 -5.98 -15.40
N CYS A 227 4.74 -6.11 -14.07
CA CYS A 227 6.02 -5.87 -13.42
C CYS A 227 6.71 -7.16 -12.98
N TYR A 228 8.03 -7.15 -13.04
CA TYR A 228 8.85 -8.12 -12.32
C TYR A 228 8.72 -7.89 -10.82
N HIS A 229 8.74 -8.97 -10.05
CA HIS A 229 8.76 -8.84 -8.59
C HIS A 229 10.12 -8.32 -8.11
N VAL A 230 11.22 -8.89 -8.59
CA VAL A 230 12.59 -8.58 -8.16
C VAL A 230 13.43 -8.13 -9.35
N ILE A 231 14.07 -6.98 -9.22
CA ILE A 231 15.20 -6.58 -10.06
C ILE A 231 16.45 -6.56 -9.16
N ASP A 232 17.46 -7.32 -9.54
CA ASP A 232 18.75 -7.28 -8.88
C ASP A 232 19.70 -6.34 -9.61
N TYR A 233 20.37 -5.48 -8.88
CA TYR A 233 21.24 -4.43 -9.42
C TYR A 233 22.69 -4.59 -8.97
N ASN A 234 23.61 -4.10 -9.80
CA ASN A 234 24.90 -3.67 -9.32
C ASN A 234 24.73 -2.35 -8.54
N PRO A 235 25.01 -2.27 -7.22
CA PRO A 235 24.72 -1.08 -6.42
C PRO A 235 25.55 0.15 -6.81
N GLU A 236 26.71 -0.05 -7.47
CA GLU A 236 27.64 1.02 -7.84
C GLU A 236 27.33 1.60 -9.23
N THR A 237 26.94 0.73 -10.18
CA THR A 237 26.73 1.13 -11.59
C THR A 237 25.28 1.28 -11.97
N GLY A 238 24.37 0.67 -11.22
CA GLY A 238 22.95 0.60 -11.56
C GLY A 238 22.62 -0.39 -12.69
N GLU A 239 23.57 -1.21 -13.11
CA GLU A 239 23.33 -2.26 -14.08
C GLU A 239 22.35 -3.29 -13.53
N VAL A 240 21.36 -3.69 -14.36
CA VAL A 240 20.43 -4.77 -14.03
C VAL A 240 21.12 -6.11 -14.25
N LEU A 241 21.30 -6.87 -13.16
CA LEU A 241 21.95 -8.18 -13.18
C LEU A 241 20.92 -9.30 -13.39
N HIS A 242 19.78 -9.23 -12.72
CA HIS A 242 18.73 -10.25 -12.82
C HIS A 242 17.33 -9.63 -12.78
N LYS A 243 16.38 -10.29 -13.47
CA LYS A 243 14.94 -10.02 -13.43
C LYS A 243 14.26 -11.28 -12.94
N HIS A 244 13.82 -11.28 -11.70
CA HIS A 244 13.40 -12.48 -11.00
C HIS A 244 12.06 -12.32 -10.27
N THR A 245 11.61 -13.39 -9.65
CA THR A 245 10.57 -13.37 -8.62
C THR A 245 11.05 -14.09 -7.36
N ALA A 246 10.53 -13.68 -6.21
CA ALA A 246 10.70 -14.38 -4.94
C ALA A 246 9.37 -15.03 -4.50
N GLN A 247 8.25 -14.32 -4.68
CA GLN A 247 6.93 -14.74 -4.23
C GLN A 247 5.98 -15.12 -5.38
N GLY A 248 6.29 -14.74 -6.63
CA GLY A 248 5.53 -15.13 -7.80
C GLY A 248 5.77 -16.58 -8.22
N TYR A 249 4.93 -17.10 -9.12
CA TYR A 249 5.00 -18.48 -9.59
C TYR A 249 6.30 -18.79 -10.35
N ALA A 250 6.70 -17.92 -11.26
CA ALA A 250 7.93 -18.05 -12.05
C ALA A 250 8.48 -16.67 -12.44
N HIS A 251 9.76 -16.58 -12.86
CA HIS A 251 10.42 -15.32 -13.16
C HIS A 251 9.70 -14.49 -14.23
N GLU A 252 9.16 -15.14 -15.24
CA GLU A 252 8.47 -14.49 -16.35
C GLU A 252 6.94 -14.39 -16.16
N THR A 253 6.44 -14.57 -14.94
CA THR A 253 5.02 -14.38 -14.61
C THR A 253 4.79 -13.11 -13.81
N ALA A 254 3.57 -12.56 -13.90
CA ALA A 254 3.12 -11.45 -13.08
C ALA A 254 2.59 -11.96 -11.72
N TRP A 255 3.09 -11.39 -10.64
CA TRP A 255 2.61 -11.68 -9.30
C TRP A 255 1.55 -10.63 -8.91
N ALA A 256 0.31 -11.08 -8.68
CA ALA A 256 -0.86 -10.21 -8.53
C ALA A 256 -0.66 -9.09 -7.47
N ARG A 257 -0.19 -9.44 -6.27
CA ARG A 257 0.06 -8.44 -5.22
C ARG A 257 1.16 -7.44 -5.62
N GLY A 258 2.19 -7.87 -6.36
CA GLY A 258 3.22 -6.98 -6.88
C GLY A 258 2.69 -5.96 -7.87
N GLN A 259 1.73 -6.36 -8.73
CA GLN A 259 1.05 -5.41 -9.63
C GLN A 259 0.32 -4.33 -8.82
N VAL A 260 -0.35 -4.71 -7.74
CA VAL A 260 -1.08 -3.76 -6.88
C VAL A 260 -0.14 -2.83 -6.14
N TRP A 261 1.05 -3.29 -5.70
CA TRP A 261 2.08 -2.40 -5.12
C TRP A 261 2.58 -1.37 -6.14
N ALA A 262 2.76 -1.77 -7.40
CA ALA A 262 3.10 -0.82 -8.46
C ALA A 262 2.00 0.21 -8.68
N LEU A 263 0.75 -0.22 -8.77
CA LEU A 263 -0.41 0.67 -8.92
C LEU A 263 -0.50 1.69 -7.77
N TYR A 264 -0.44 1.20 -6.52
CA TYR A 264 -0.44 2.05 -5.34
C TYR A 264 0.71 3.06 -5.39
N GLY A 265 1.94 2.58 -5.57
CA GLY A 265 3.14 3.40 -5.48
C GLY A 265 3.20 4.49 -6.54
N TYR A 266 2.85 4.20 -7.80
CA TYR A 266 2.84 5.21 -8.87
C TYR A 266 1.69 6.21 -8.72
N THR A 267 0.51 5.76 -8.28
CA THR A 267 -0.60 6.68 -7.94
C THR A 267 -0.16 7.66 -6.84
N MET A 268 0.52 7.15 -5.84
CA MET A 268 1.02 7.94 -4.73
C MET A 268 2.17 8.87 -5.15
N CYS A 269 3.13 8.40 -5.93
CA CYS A 269 4.18 9.25 -6.51
C CYS A 269 3.59 10.43 -7.28
N TYR A 270 2.55 10.20 -8.11
CA TYR A 270 1.83 11.27 -8.80
C TYR A 270 1.19 12.25 -7.81
N ARG A 271 0.56 11.78 -6.74
CA ARG A 271 -0.08 12.66 -5.73
C ARG A 271 0.90 13.66 -5.14
N TYR A 272 2.15 13.26 -4.87
CA TYR A 272 3.18 14.10 -4.26
C TYR A 272 3.98 14.93 -5.27
N THR A 273 4.23 14.43 -6.47
CA THR A 273 5.12 15.08 -7.44
C THR A 273 4.39 15.84 -8.54
N LYS A 274 3.15 15.43 -8.88
CA LYS A 274 2.40 15.87 -10.07
C LYS A 274 3.11 15.56 -11.40
N ASP A 275 4.03 14.60 -11.40
CA ASP A 275 4.68 14.13 -12.62
C ASP A 275 3.75 13.16 -13.36
N GLU A 276 3.27 13.57 -14.52
CA GLU A 276 2.29 12.82 -15.33
C GLU A 276 2.80 11.43 -15.75
N ARG A 277 4.12 11.21 -15.83
CA ARG A 277 4.69 9.89 -16.14
C ARG A 277 4.29 8.84 -15.10
N TYR A 278 4.14 9.23 -13.85
CA TYR A 278 3.70 8.31 -12.78
C TYR A 278 2.20 8.00 -12.89
N LEU A 279 1.37 8.99 -13.24
CA LEU A 279 -0.04 8.75 -13.49
C LEU A 279 -0.26 7.84 -14.69
N GLU A 280 0.48 8.08 -15.78
CA GLU A 280 0.44 7.25 -16.99
C GLU A 280 0.84 5.79 -16.67
N GLN A 281 1.90 5.60 -15.87
CA GLN A 281 2.30 4.24 -15.48
C GLN A 281 1.27 3.58 -14.54
N ALA A 282 0.70 4.32 -13.61
CA ALA A 282 -0.38 3.81 -12.76
C ALA A 282 -1.58 3.36 -13.62
N GLN A 283 -1.97 4.14 -14.63
CA GLN A 283 -3.04 3.77 -15.55
C GLN A 283 -2.72 2.50 -16.35
N LYS A 284 -1.49 2.37 -16.86
CA LYS A 284 -1.05 1.16 -17.59
C LYS A 284 -1.09 -0.09 -16.71
N VAL A 285 -0.68 0.01 -15.45
CA VAL A 285 -0.76 -1.10 -14.49
C VAL A 285 -2.22 -1.41 -14.15
N TYR A 286 -3.06 -0.40 -13.97
CA TYR A 286 -4.50 -0.58 -13.77
C TYR A 286 -5.11 -1.34 -14.94
N ASP A 287 -4.84 -0.91 -16.19
CA ASP A 287 -5.36 -1.53 -17.40
C ASP A 287 -4.88 -2.98 -17.53
N PHE A 288 -3.61 -3.27 -17.20
CA PHE A 288 -3.10 -4.63 -17.15
C PHE A 288 -3.88 -5.50 -16.17
N ILE A 289 -4.16 -5.02 -14.94
CA ILE A 289 -4.86 -5.80 -13.92
C ILE A 289 -6.32 -6.03 -14.32
N PHE A 290 -7.06 -4.95 -14.61
CA PHE A 290 -8.52 -4.99 -14.72
C PHE A 290 -9.01 -5.42 -16.12
N ASN A 291 -8.19 -5.34 -17.16
CA ASN A 291 -8.49 -5.85 -18.48
C ASN A 291 -7.84 -7.22 -18.77
N HIS A 292 -7.16 -7.81 -17.78
CA HIS A 292 -6.51 -9.10 -17.96
C HIS A 292 -7.54 -10.21 -18.23
N PRO A 293 -7.39 -11.03 -19.29
CA PRO A 293 -8.40 -12.02 -19.70
C PRO A 293 -8.67 -13.09 -18.63
N ASN A 294 -7.72 -13.32 -17.73
CA ASN A 294 -7.84 -14.29 -16.64
C ASN A 294 -8.32 -13.68 -15.32
N LEU A 295 -8.67 -12.39 -15.29
CA LEU A 295 -9.24 -11.80 -14.08
C LEU A 295 -10.63 -12.40 -13.82
N PRO A 296 -10.87 -13.02 -12.65
CA PRO A 296 -12.17 -13.59 -12.31
C PRO A 296 -13.27 -12.51 -12.22
N LYS A 297 -14.54 -12.97 -12.34
CA LYS A 297 -15.68 -12.04 -12.28
C LYS A 297 -15.86 -11.33 -10.94
N ASP A 298 -15.35 -11.92 -9.87
CA ASP A 298 -15.33 -11.31 -8.53
C ASP A 298 -14.21 -10.27 -8.34
N LEU A 299 -13.40 -10.05 -9.38
CA LEU A 299 -12.27 -9.12 -9.41
C LEU A 299 -11.15 -9.45 -8.40
N VAL A 300 -11.11 -10.68 -7.87
CA VAL A 300 -10.01 -11.15 -7.03
C VAL A 300 -8.99 -11.87 -7.91
N PRO A 301 -7.84 -11.24 -8.22
CA PRO A 301 -6.89 -11.83 -9.14
C PRO A 301 -6.23 -13.07 -8.53
N TYR A 302 -6.09 -14.11 -9.33
CA TYR A 302 -5.21 -15.22 -8.99
C TYR A 302 -3.75 -14.80 -9.11
N TRP A 303 -2.92 -15.54 -8.45
CA TRP A 303 -1.48 -15.39 -8.39
C TRP A 303 -0.75 -15.57 -9.72
#